data_655661b2876eaedcf061fe5379820db7
#
_entry.id   655661b2876eaedcf061fe5379820db7
#
_cell.length_a   1.000
_cell.length_b   1.000
_cell.length_c   1.000
_cell.angle_alpha   90.00
_cell.angle_beta   90.00
_cell.angle_gamma   90.00
#
_symmetry.space_group_name_H-M   'P 1'
#
loop_
_entity.id
_entity.type
_entity.pdbx_description
1 polymer ?
#
loop_
_entity_poly.entity_id
_entity_poly.type
_entity_poly.pdbx_seq_one_letter_code
_entity_poly.pdbx_strand_id
1 'polypeptide(L)'
;NPKLNWMYQCEPSAGTNGRIIPAPRGKVLGGSSSINGMGFNRGQKMDFDVWAQQGNRGWSFDDVLPYFCRFENYQSAADQSYRGQP
;
A
#
# COMPACT_ATOMS: atom_id res chain seq x y z
N ASN A 1 -12.00 15.10 -11.70
CA ASN A 1 -13.43 15.39 -11.68
C ASN A 1 -13.87 15.78 -10.26
N PRO A 2 -14.22 17.06 -10.02
CA PRO A 2 -14.60 17.54 -8.68
C PRO A 2 -15.85 16.86 -8.11
N LYS A 3 -16.66 16.21 -8.94
CA LYS A 3 -17.83 15.46 -8.47
C LYS A 3 -17.47 14.15 -7.81
N LEU A 4 -16.29 13.58 -8.15
CA LEU A 4 -15.83 12.27 -7.69
C LEU A 4 -14.59 12.35 -6.81
N ASN A 5 -14.00 13.52 -6.67
CA ASN A 5 -12.74 13.74 -5.97
C ASN A 5 -12.87 15.00 -5.11
N TRP A 6 -12.45 14.93 -3.85
CA TRP A 6 -12.46 16.07 -2.95
C TRP A 6 -11.51 17.19 -3.37
N MET A 7 -10.55 16.89 -4.25
CA MET A 7 -9.58 17.86 -4.80
C MET A 7 -8.71 18.53 -3.73
N TYR A 8 -8.34 17.78 -2.69
CA TYR A 8 -7.43 18.29 -1.67
C TYR A 8 -6.06 18.57 -2.24
N GLN A 9 -5.39 19.55 -1.67
CA GLN A 9 -4.01 19.89 -2.02
C GLN A 9 -3.17 20.00 -0.75
N CYS A 10 -1.93 19.49 -0.84
CA CYS A 10 -0.98 19.62 0.25
C CYS A 10 -0.40 21.04 0.27
N GLU A 11 -0.05 21.54 1.47
CA GLU A 11 0.65 22.80 1.58
C GLU A 11 2.05 22.70 0.95
N PRO A 12 2.53 23.74 0.26
CA PRO A 12 3.88 23.74 -0.28
C PRO A 12 4.91 23.64 0.84
N SER A 13 6.00 22.95 0.59
CA SER A 13 7.10 22.82 1.54
C SER A 13 8.44 22.89 0.82
N ALA A 14 9.51 23.13 1.58
CA ALA A 14 10.87 23.11 1.03
C ALA A 14 11.23 21.72 0.50
N GLY A 15 10.76 20.66 1.16
CA GLY A 15 11.01 19.28 0.73
C GLY A 15 10.39 18.93 -0.62
N THR A 16 9.37 19.65 -1.05
CA THR A 16 8.74 19.48 -2.36
C THR A 16 9.12 20.58 -3.34
N ASN A 17 10.14 21.36 -3.01
CA ASN A 17 10.61 22.49 -3.83
C ASN A 17 9.51 23.53 -4.07
N GLY A 18 8.68 23.78 -3.07
CA GLY A 18 7.58 24.73 -3.13
C GLY A 18 6.38 24.30 -3.96
N ARG A 19 6.36 23.05 -4.42
CA ARG A 19 5.24 22.56 -5.24
C ARG A 19 4.01 22.25 -4.40
N ILE A 20 2.86 22.52 -4.97
CA ILE A 20 1.58 22.09 -4.41
C ILE A 20 1.26 20.72 -4.99
N ILE A 21 1.23 19.70 -4.10
CA ILE A 21 1.00 18.34 -4.51
C ILE A 21 -0.47 17.97 -4.29
N PRO A 22 -1.18 17.46 -5.31
CA PRO A 22 -2.56 17.01 -5.13
C PRO A 22 -2.63 15.82 -4.17
N ALA A 23 -3.66 15.80 -3.35
CA ALA A 23 -3.97 14.69 -2.45
C ALA A 23 -5.35 14.13 -2.79
N PRO A 24 -5.47 13.33 -3.86
CA PRO A 24 -6.77 12.83 -4.31
C PRO A 24 -7.40 11.92 -3.26
N ARG A 25 -8.71 12.11 -3.06
CA ARG A 25 -9.54 11.27 -2.20
C ARG A 25 -10.91 11.12 -2.85
N GLY A 26 -11.42 9.90 -2.83
CA GLY A 26 -12.71 9.60 -3.45
C GLY A 26 -13.88 10.22 -2.69
N LYS A 27 -14.71 10.94 -3.45
CA LYS A 27 -15.98 11.53 -2.96
C LYS A 27 -17.14 10.73 -3.52
N VAL A 28 -17.08 9.41 -3.34
CA VAL A 28 -18.03 8.47 -3.95
C VAL A 28 -18.24 7.28 -3.01
N LEU A 29 -19.27 6.50 -3.31
CA LEU A 29 -19.46 5.22 -2.63
C LEU A 29 -18.22 4.33 -2.88
N GLY A 30 -17.68 3.75 -1.81
CA GLY A 30 -16.42 3.02 -1.86
C GLY A 30 -15.18 3.88 -1.59
N GLY A 31 -15.34 5.22 -1.56
CA GLY A 31 -14.25 6.14 -1.23
C GLY A 31 -13.12 6.10 -2.26
N SER A 32 -11.88 6.19 -1.77
CA SER A 32 -10.71 6.25 -2.65
C SER A 32 -10.45 4.96 -3.41
N SER A 33 -10.99 3.82 -2.96
CA SER A 33 -10.86 2.57 -3.73
C SER A 33 -11.58 2.63 -5.08
N SER A 34 -12.57 3.52 -5.22
CA SER A 34 -13.30 3.70 -6.48
C SER A 34 -12.57 4.60 -7.48
N ILE A 35 -11.48 5.26 -7.06
CA ILE A 35 -10.70 6.17 -7.92
C ILE A 35 -9.21 5.87 -7.94
N ASN A 36 -8.74 4.83 -7.22
CA ASN A 36 -7.32 4.51 -7.15
C ASN A 36 -6.84 3.79 -8.43
N GLY A 37 -5.53 3.59 -8.51
CA GLY A 37 -4.91 2.88 -9.64
C GLY A 37 -4.92 1.36 -9.52
N MET A 38 -5.54 0.81 -8.49
CA MET A 38 -5.70 -0.63 -8.26
C MET A 38 -4.39 -1.41 -8.19
N GLY A 39 -3.28 -0.73 -7.85
CA GLY A 39 -2.00 -1.40 -7.65
C GLY A 39 -1.99 -2.17 -6.33
N PHE A 40 -1.52 -3.40 -6.37
CA PHE A 40 -1.30 -4.20 -5.17
C PHE A 40 0.17 -4.58 -5.09
N ASN A 41 0.87 -4.02 -4.14
CA ASN A 41 2.29 -4.26 -3.93
C ASN A 41 2.56 -4.58 -2.47
N ARG A 42 3.59 -5.39 -2.25
CA ARG A 42 4.12 -5.63 -0.91
C ARG A 42 5.45 -4.93 -0.76
N GLY A 43 5.84 -4.64 0.49
CA GLY A 43 7.21 -4.25 0.77
C GLY A 43 8.18 -5.37 0.45
N GLN A 44 9.45 -5.02 0.23
CA GLN A 44 10.51 -6.00 0.00
C GLN A 44 10.87 -6.71 1.31
N LYS A 45 11.48 -7.88 1.18
CA LYS A 45 11.93 -8.66 2.33
C LYS A 45 12.77 -7.82 3.30
N MET A 46 13.69 -7.02 2.77
CA MET A 46 14.59 -6.20 3.57
C MET A 46 13.85 -5.12 4.37
N ASP A 47 12.76 -4.59 3.86
CA ASP A 47 11.98 -3.57 4.56
C ASP A 47 11.49 -4.10 5.92
N PHE A 48 10.95 -5.31 5.92
CA PHE A 48 10.44 -5.94 7.14
C PHE A 48 11.57 -6.41 8.04
N ASP A 49 12.64 -6.97 7.46
CA ASP A 49 13.79 -7.44 8.23
C ASP A 49 14.48 -6.28 8.96
N VAL A 50 14.54 -5.10 8.35
CA VAL A 50 15.06 -3.89 9.02
C VAL A 50 14.18 -3.50 10.20
N TRP A 51 12.86 -3.59 10.06
CA TRP A 51 11.95 -3.30 11.17
C TRP A 51 12.19 -4.27 12.34
N ALA A 52 12.38 -5.54 12.04
CA ALA A 52 12.69 -6.53 13.07
C ALA A 52 14.02 -6.23 13.77
N GLN A 53 15.05 -5.84 13.02
CA GLN A 53 16.36 -5.47 13.55
C GLN A 53 16.29 -4.24 14.46
N GLN A 54 15.34 -3.35 14.23
CA GLN A 54 15.11 -2.18 15.06
C GLN A 54 14.36 -2.49 16.35
N GLY A 55 14.08 -3.75 16.63
CA GLY A 55 13.44 -4.21 17.85
C GLY A 55 11.96 -4.50 17.75
N ASN A 56 11.40 -4.52 16.54
CA ASN A 56 9.99 -4.80 16.34
C ASN A 56 9.79 -6.30 16.12
N ARG A 57 9.59 -7.03 17.23
CA ARG A 57 9.38 -8.47 17.17
C ARG A 57 8.12 -8.82 16.42
N GLY A 58 8.17 -9.89 15.62
CA GLY A 58 7.05 -10.35 14.82
C GLY A 58 6.90 -9.62 13.48
N TRP A 59 7.85 -8.75 13.12
CA TRP A 59 7.79 -7.94 11.90
C TRP A 59 8.85 -8.30 10.86
N SER A 60 9.64 -9.36 11.08
CA SER A 60 10.53 -9.85 10.02
C SER A 60 9.71 -10.34 8.81
N PHE A 61 10.33 -10.40 7.65
CA PHE A 61 9.63 -10.89 6.45
C PHE A 61 9.05 -12.29 6.67
N ASP A 62 9.81 -13.20 7.27
CA ASP A 62 9.33 -14.57 7.53
C ASP A 62 8.14 -14.59 8.48
N ASP A 63 8.08 -13.65 9.43
CA ASP A 63 6.95 -13.54 10.36
C ASP A 63 5.69 -13.00 9.67
N VAL A 64 5.84 -12.02 8.75
CA VAL A 64 4.68 -11.38 8.11
C VAL A 64 4.20 -12.09 6.86
N LEU A 65 5.04 -12.90 6.21
CA LEU A 65 4.69 -13.59 4.97
C LEU A 65 3.42 -14.45 5.09
N PRO A 66 3.21 -15.24 6.17
CA PRO A 66 1.97 -16.01 6.30
C PRO A 66 0.71 -15.15 6.29
N TYR A 67 0.80 -13.94 6.86
CA TYR A 67 -0.35 -13.01 6.84
C TYR A 67 -0.61 -12.47 5.46
N PHE A 68 0.43 -12.14 4.68
CA PHE A 68 0.27 -11.74 3.29
C PHE A 68 -0.39 -12.84 2.46
N CYS A 69 0.07 -14.08 2.61
CA CYS A 69 -0.53 -15.21 1.91
C CYS A 69 -1.98 -15.46 2.34
N ARG A 70 -2.29 -15.16 3.59
CA ARG A 70 -3.62 -15.42 4.16
C ARG A 70 -4.70 -14.52 3.59
N PHE A 71 -4.40 -13.24 3.34
CA PHE A 71 -5.42 -12.32 2.83
C PHE A 71 -5.36 -12.13 1.31
N GLU A 72 -4.31 -12.59 0.64
CA GLU A 72 -4.19 -12.46 -0.81
C GLU A 72 -4.77 -13.67 -1.51
N ASN A 73 -5.56 -13.42 -2.54
CA ASN A 73 -6.10 -14.45 -3.42
C ASN A 73 -5.62 -14.19 -4.84
N TYR A 74 -4.41 -14.64 -5.16
CA TYR A 74 -3.81 -14.45 -6.47
C TYR A 74 -3.96 -15.73 -7.30
N GLN A 75 -4.95 -15.74 -8.17
CA GLN A 75 -5.39 -16.94 -8.89
C GLN A 75 -4.39 -17.46 -9.92
N SER A 76 -3.49 -16.61 -10.40
CA SER A 76 -2.50 -16.95 -11.43
C SER A 76 -1.15 -17.32 -10.86
N ALA A 77 -1.00 -17.39 -9.53
CA ALA A 77 0.30 -17.66 -8.92
C ALA A 77 0.72 -19.12 -9.14
N ALA A 78 1.91 -19.32 -9.71
CA ALA A 78 2.55 -20.62 -9.78
C ALA A 78 3.22 -20.96 -8.44
N ASP A 79 3.79 -19.96 -7.77
CA ASP A 79 4.46 -20.14 -6.47
C ASP A 79 3.54 -19.69 -5.34
N GLN A 80 2.98 -20.65 -4.65
CA GLN A 80 2.02 -20.41 -3.59
C GLN A 80 2.67 -20.28 -2.21
N SER A 81 3.99 -20.47 -2.12
CA SER A 81 4.73 -20.19 -0.90
C SER A 81 4.87 -18.69 -0.65
N TYR A 82 4.73 -17.89 -1.71
CA TYR A 82 4.85 -16.43 -1.67
C TYR A 82 3.50 -15.74 -1.85
N ARG A 83 2.63 -16.27 -2.71
CA ARG A 83 1.31 -15.71 -2.99
C ARG A 83 0.21 -16.50 -2.32
N GLY A 84 -0.85 -15.80 -1.93
CA GLY A 84 -2.03 -16.47 -1.39
C GLY A 84 -2.84 -17.19 -2.46
N GLN A 85 -3.70 -18.09 -2.02
CA GLN A 85 -4.56 -18.88 -2.89
C GLN A 85 -6.04 -18.57 -2.68
N PRO A 86 -6.90 -18.89 -3.69
CA PRO A 86 -8.33 -18.86 -3.50
C PRO A 86 -8.80 -19.85 -2.45
#